data_3a9680e57ab30ba9544945f74423b382
#
_entry.id   3a9680e57ab30ba9544945f74423b382
#
_cell.length_a   1.000
_cell.length_b   1.000
_cell.length_c   1.000
_cell.angle_alpha   90.00
_cell.angle_beta   90.00
_cell.angle_gamma   90.00
#
_symmetry.space_group_name_H-M   'P 1'
#
loop_
_entity.id
_entity.type
_entity.pdbx_description
1 polymer ?
#
loop_
_entity_poly.entity_id
_entity_poly.type
_entity_poly.pdbx_seq_one_letter_code
_entity_poly.pdbx_strand_id
1 'polypeptide(L)'
;MKRQRILFIDRDGTLIREPEDEQIDAFEKLRFTEGMFQHLGFIRRNLDFRFVMVSNQDGLGTASFPEDTFWPVHNFIMQALEDEGITFDEQLIDRHFPRTTPRHASRERAWWRNT
;
A
#
# COMPACT_ATOMS: atom_id res chain seq x y z
N MET A 1 -15.44 -26.43 -4.66
CA MET A 1 -14.92 -25.09 -4.93
C MET A 1 -13.92 -24.67 -3.88
N LYS A 2 -12.79 -24.18 -4.30
CA LYS A 2 -11.75 -23.84 -3.39
C LYS A 2 -11.90 -22.40 -2.93
N ARG A 3 -11.78 -22.17 -1.62
CA ARG A 3 -11.79 -20.82 -1.10
C ARG A 3 -10.43 -20.18 -1.30
N GLN A 4 -10.46 -18.92 -1.69
CA GLN A 4 -9.24 -18.16 -1.81
C GLN A 4 -9.06 -17.30 -0.58
N ARG A 5 -7.92 -17.43 0.08
CA ARG A 5 -7.59 -16.58 1.23
C ARG A 5 -6.94 -15.32 0.74
N ILE A 6 -7.30 -14.21 1.34
CA ILE A 6 -6.80 -12.90 0.94
C ILE A 6 -6.07 -12.28 2.11
N LEU A 7 -4.86 -11.80 1.84
CA LEU A 7 -4.09 -11.07 2.84
C LEU A 7 -4.02 -9.62 2.43
N PHE A 8 -4.62 -8.77 3.25
CA PHE A 8 -4.58 -7.33 3.02
C PHE A 8 -3.35 -6.77 3.72
N ILE A 9 -2.56 -6.04 2.99
CA ILE A 9 -1.27 -5.55 3.50
C ILE A 9 -1.23 -4.04 3.32
N ASP A 10 -1.13 -3.32 4.42
CA ASP A 10 -0.96 -1.88 4.41
C ASP A 10 0.40 -1.52 3.84
N ARG A 11 0.46 -0.43 3.08
CA ARG A 11 1.74 0.02 2.58
C ARG A 11 2.49 0.82 3.65
N ASP A 12 1.90 1.97 4.04
CA ASP A 12 2.56 2.87 4.99
C ASP A 12 2.36 2.37 6.41
N GLY A 13 3.46 2.21 7.11
CA GLY A 13 3.44 1.67 8.46
C GLY A 13 3.58 0.17 8.54
N THR A 14 3.56 -0.53 7.39
CA THR A 14 3.71 -1.99 7.37
C THR A 14 4.83 -2.39 6.42
N LEU A 15 4.69 -2.10 5.14
CA LEU A 15 5.75 -2.40 4.17
C LEU A 15 6.89 -1.41 4.31
N ILE A 16 6.55 -0.16 4.55
CA ILE A 16 7.52 0.91 4.75
C ILE A 16 7.15 1.66 6.01
N ARG A 17 8.13 2.35 6.58
CA ARG A 17 7.89 3.16 7.76
C ARG A 17 7.13 4.41 7.37
N GLU A 18 6.24 4.84 8.26
CA GLU A 18 5.46 6.03 8.02
C GLU A 18 6.24 7.25 8.51
N PRO A 19 6.45 8.28 7.67
CA PRO A 19 7.14 9.49 8.10
C PRO A 19 6.24 10.35 8.97
N GLU A 20 6.82 11.36 9.59
CA GLU A 20 6.09 12.21 10.52
C GLU A 20 4.93 12.93 9.87
N ASP A 21 5.10 13.37 8.63
CA ASP A 21 4.03 14.07 7.91
C ASP A 21 3.11 13.12 7.14
N GLU A 22 3.31 11.82 7.31
CA GLU A 22 2.46 10.78 6.74
C GLU A 22 2.43 10.76 5.21
N GLN A 23 3.43 11.37 4.57
CA GLN A 23 3.51 11.40 3.10
C GLN A 23 4.89 10.98 2.66
N ILE A 24 4.95 9.92 1.85
CA ILE A 24 6.20 9.52 1.21
C ILE A 24 6.23 10.21 -0.15
N ASP A 25 6.71 11.42 -0.17
CA ASP A 25 6.75 12.23 -1.38
C ASP A 25 8.17 12.49 -1.88
N ALA A 26 9.15 11.77 -1.32
CA ALA A 26 10.53 11.89 -1.76
C ALA A 26 11.27 10.61 -1.38
N PHE A 27 12.27 10.25 -2.19
CA PHE A 27 13.04 9.05 -1.90
C PHE A 27 13.77 9.12 -0.57
N GLU A 28 14.12 10.31 -0.13
CA GLU A 28 14.80 10.47 1.16
C GLU A 28 13.96 9.99 2.33
N LYS A 29 12.65 10.02 2.18
CA LYS A 29 11.74 9.60 3.24
C LYS A 29 11.50 8.10 3.27
N LEU A 30 11.88 7.40 2.21
CA LEU A 30 11.58 5.98 2.08
C LEU A 30 12.46 5.14 3.01
N ARG A 31 11.83 4.36 3.86
CA ARG A 31 12.50 3.40 4.72
C ARG A 31 11.67 2.14 4.76
N PHE A 32 12.25 1.04 4.33
CA PHE A 32 11.56 -0.24 4.41
C PHE A 32 11.50 -0.74 5.85
N THR A 33 10.41 -1.40 6.18
CA THR A 33 10.26 -1.97 7.51
C THR A 33 11.24 -3.11 7.70
N GLU A 34 11.89 -3.13 8.84
CA GLU A 34 12.90 -4.11 9.13
C GLU A 34 12.28 -5.51 9.13
N GLY A 35 12.92 -6.44 8.41
CA GLY A 35 12.46 -7.83 8.36
C GLY A 35 11.30 -8.07 7.40
N MET A 36 10.77 -7.02 6.79
CA MET A 36 9.59 -7.15 5.96
C MET A 36 9.84 -8.06 4.75
N PHE A 37 10.95 -7.83 4.05
CA PHE A 37 11.24 -8.65 2.88
C PHE A 37 11.36 -10.12 3.22
N GLN A 38 12.01 -10.40 4.34
CA GLN A 38 12.21 -11.77 4.77
C GLN A 38 10.90 -12.44 5.12
N HIS A 39 10.11 -11.79 5.95
CA HIS A 39 8.90 -12.42 6.48
C HIS A 39 7.78 -12.47 5.46
N LEU A 40 7.59 -11.39 4.72
CA LEU A 40 6.55 -11.37 3.71
C LEU A 40 6.90 -12.28 2.54
N GLY A 41 8.18 -12.36 2.22
CA GLY A 41 8.64 -13.30 1.22
C GLY A 41 8.37 -14.74 1.61
N PHE A 42 8.55 -15.05 2.89
CA PHE A 42 8.25 -16.38 3.39
C PHE A 42 6.77 -16.71 3.20
N ILE A 43 5.89 -15.76 3.56
CA ILE A 43 4.46 -15.96 3.41
C ILE A 43 4.10 -16.17 1.94
N ARG A 44 4.70 -15.36 1.07
CA ARG A 44 4.38 -15.45 -0.35
C ARG A 44 4.78 -16.78 -0.95
N ARG A 45 5.93 -17.31 -0.55
CA ARG A 45 6.44 -18.55 -1.12
C ARG A 45 5.83 -19.80 -0.53
N ASN A 46 5.38 -19.74 0.73
CA ASN A 46 5.00 -20.95 1.45
C ASN A 46 3.53 -21.06 1.77
N LEU A 47 2.78 -19.97 1.67
CA LEU A 47 1.37 -19.99 1.99
C LEU A 47 0.57 -19.49 0.80
N ASP A 48 -0.64 -20.01 0.67
CA ASP A 48 -1.48 -19.73 -0.49
C ASP A 48 -2.42 -18.57 -0.17
N PHE A 49 -1.92 -17.35 -0.35
CA PHE A 49 -2.71 -16.14 -0.17
C PHE A 49 -2.73 -15.31 -1.44
N ARG A 50 -3.88 -14.70 -1.70
CA ARG A 50 -3.94 -13.62 -2.65
C ARG A 50 -3.50 -12.35 -1.92
N PHE A 51 -2.52 -11.65 -2.45
CA PHE A 51 -1.98 -10.45 -1.81
C PHE A 51 -2.66 -9.21 -2.36
N VAL A 52 -3.24 -8.42 -1.48
CA VAL A 52 -3.87 -7.16 -1.85
C VAL A 52 -3.25 -6.05 -1.01
N MET A 53 -2.58 -5.10 -1.67
CA MET A 53 -2.00 -3.97 -0.95
C MET A 53 -3.04 -2.88 -0.82
N VAL A 54 -3.13 -2.30 0.36
CA VAL A 54 -4.01 -1.16 0.60
C VAL A 54 -3.17 0.03 1.02
N SER A 55 -3.53 1.20 0.56
CA SER A 55 -2.76 2.40 0.87
C SER A 55 -3.70 3.60 0.93
N ASN A 56 -3.67 4.27 2.06
CA ASN A 56 -4.44 5.50 2.26
C ASN A 56 -3.54 6.69 2.00
N GLN A 57 -3.82 7.39 0.90
CA GLN A 57 -3.01 8.53 0.50
C GLN A 57 -3.91 9.75 0.42
N ASP A 58 -4.30 10.24 1.57
CA ASP A 58 -5.19 11.40 1.65
C ASP A 58 -4.52 12.60 1.01
N GLY A 59 -5.26 13.29 0.16
CA GLY A 59 -4.74 14.48 -0.48
C GLY A 59 -3.89 14.23 -1.70
N LEU A 60 -3.70 12.98 -2.10
CA LEU A 60 -2.93 12.69 -3.30
C LEU A 60 -3.59 13.34 -4.51
N GLY A 61 -2.81 14.08 -5.27
CA GLY A 61 -3.30 14.81 -6.43
C GLY A 61 -3.57 16.27 -6.14
N THR A 62 -3.45 16.69 -4.87
CA THR A 62 -3.59 18.10 -4.54
C THR A 62 -2.23 18.79 -4.54
N ALA A 63 -2.24 20.12 -4.34
CA ALA A 63 -1.01 20.89 -4.35
C ALA A 63 -0.03 20.48 -3.27
N SER A 64 -0.54 20.02 -2.14
CA SER A 64 0.33 19.60 -1.03
C SER A 64 0.88 18.19 -1.21
N PHE A 65 0.32 17.41 -2.13
CA PHE A 65 0.80 16.06 -2.41
C PHE A 65 0.61 15.74 -3.88
N PRO A 66 1.44 16.33 -4.76
CA PRO A 66 1.27 16.12 -6.20
C PRO A 66 1.55 14.67 -6.61
N GLU A 67 0.91 14.24 -7.67
CA GLU A 67 1.07 12.87 -8.13
C GLU A 67 2.50 12.59 -8.60
N ASP A 68 3.17 13.58 -9.14
CA ASP A 68 4.53 13.36 -9.64
C ASP A 68 5.56 13.20 -8.52
N THR A 69 5.19 13.42 -7.27
CA THR A 69 6.06 13.12 -6.15
C THR A 69 5.72 11.76 -5.53
N PHE A 70 4.52 11.26 -5.79
CA PHE A 70 4.08 9.99 -5.24
C PHE A 70 4.52 8.79 -6.09
N TRP A 71 4.21 8.83 -7.38
CA TRP A 71 4.34 7.65 -8.22
C TRP A 71 5.77 7.15 -8.41
N PRO A 72 6.78 8.03 -8.55
CA PRO A 72 8.14 7.49 -8.67
C PRO A 72 8.57 6.68 -7.46
N VAL A 73 8.25 7.14 -6.26
CA VAL A 73 8.61 6.41 -5.05
C VAL A 73 7.78 5.15 -4.92
N HIS A 74 6.49 5.26 -5.18
CA HIS A 74 5.61 4.10 -5.11
C HIS A 74 6.04 3.00 -6.08
N ASN A 75 6.37 3.39 -7.30
CA ASN A 75 6.78 2.41 -8.29
C ASN A 75 8.10 1.74 -7.90
N PHE A 76 8.99 2.50 -7.27
CA PHE A 76 10.23 1.92 -6.78
C PHE A 76 9.96 0.89 -5.69
N ILE A 77 9.04 1.20 -4.78
CA ILE A 77 8.66 0.26 -3.72
C ILE A 77 8.13 -1.04 -4.32
N MET A 78 7.24 -0.92 -5.28
CA MET A 78 6.64 -2.10 -5.90
C MET A 78 7.67 -2.91 -6.67
N GLN A 79 8.60 -2.23 -7.33
CA GLN A 79 9.64 -2.92 -8.07
C GLN A 79 10.58 -3.68 -7.12
N ALA A 80 10.93 -3.05 -6.00
CA ALA A 80 11.79 -3.71 -5.02
C ALA A 80 11.12 -4.97 -4.47
N LEU A 81 9.82 -4.89 -4.21
CA LEU A 81 9.08 -6.05 -3.74
C LEU A 81 9.04 -7.15 -4.79
N GLU A 82 8.77 -6.79 -6.01
CA GLU A 82 8.73 -7.76 -7.09
C GLU A 82 10.08 -8.43 -7.30
N ASP A 83 11.15 -7.66 -7.20
CA ASP A 83 12.50 -8.20 -7.36
C ASP A 83 12.81 -9.25 -6.29
N GLU A 84 12.16 -9.16 -5.15
CA GLU A 84 12.33 -10.13 -4.08
C GLU A 84 11.27 -11.23 -4.10
N GLY A 85 10.52 -11.31 -5.19
CA GLY A 85 9.51 -12.34 -5.34
C GLY A 85 8.21 -12.08 -4.61
N ILE A 86 8.02 -10.87 -4.13
CA ILE A 86 6.80 -10.51 -3.41
C ILE A 86 5.91 -9.75 -4.37
N THR A 87 5.04 -10.49 -5.06
CA THR A 87 4.15 -9.90 -6.05
C THR A 87 2.76 -9.72 -5.46
N PHE A 88 2.10 -8.65 -5.86
CA PHE A 88 0.76 -8.34 -5.38
C PHE A 88 -0.24 -8.57 -6.50
N ASP A 89 -1.38 -9.16 -6.14
CA ASP A 89 -2.44 -9.42 -7.10
C ASP A 89 -3.24 -8.16 -7.37
N GLU A 90 -3.28 -7.26 -6.39
CA GLU A 90 -4.09 -6.06 -6.52
C GLU A 90 -3.56 -4.97 -5.60
N GLN A 91 -3.74 -3.70 -6.02
CA GLN A 91 -3.37 -2.55 -5.22
C GLN A 91 -4.57 -1.63 -5.13
N LEU A 92 -4.93 -1.27 -3.90
CA LEU A 92 -6.04 -0.36 -3.65
C LEU A 92 -5.46 0.91 -3.04
N ILE A 93 -5.43 1.97 -3.84
CA ILE A 93 -4.89 3.24 -3.40
C ILE A 93 -6.05 4.21 -3.24
N ASP A 94 -6.29 4.63 -2.01
CA ASP A 94 -7.39 5.52 -1.68
C ASP A 94 -6.84 6.93 -1.55
N ARG A 95 -7.28 7.83 -2.45
CA ARG A 95 -6.87 9.23 -2.41
C ARG A 95 -7.99 10.12 -1.92
N HIS A 96 -8.70 9.65 -0.94
CA HIS A 96 -9.88 10.32 -0.42
C HIS A 96 -9.58 11.74 0.05
N PHE A 97 -10.45 12.67 -0.34
CA PHE A 97 -10.31 14.06 0.05
C PHE A 97 -11.14 14.31 1.29
N PRO A 98 -10.57 14.92 2.32
CA PRO A 98 -11.15 14.86 3.65
C PRO A 98 -12.43 15.58 3.89
N ARG A 99 -12.89 16.45 3.02
CA ARG A 99 -13.97 17.32 3.43
C ARG A 99 -15.33 17.07 2.83
N THR A 100 -15.50 16.11 1.98
CA THR A 100 -16.78 15.97 1.28
C THR A 100 -17.66 14.87 1.79
N THR A 101 -17.09 13.82 2.32
CA THR A 101 -17.86 12.71 2.86
C THR A 101 -17.15 12.16 4.07
N PRO A 102 -17.86 11.41 4.90
CA PRO A 102 -17.19 10.71 6.00
C PRO A 102 -16.16 9.76 5.43
N ARG A 103 -14.91 10.13 5.54
CA ARG A 103 -13.79 9.39 4.96
C ARG A 103 -13.78 7.94 5.36
N HIS A 104 -14.01 7.73 6.62
CA HIS A 104 -13.95 6.43 7.21
C HIS A 104 -14.91 5.46 6.53
N ALA A 105 -16.17 5.85 6.42
CA ALA A 105 -17.18 4.99 5.82
C ALA A 105 -16.89 4.70 4.36
N SER A 106 -16.42 5.70 3.64
CA SER A 106 -16.09 5.53 2.23
C SER A 106 -15.01 4.50 2.00
N ARG A 107 -13.95 4.62 2.77
CA ARG A 107 -12.82 3.73 2.58
C ARG A 107 -13.18 2.30 2.89
N GLU A 108 -13.88 2.11 3.96
CA GLU A 108 -14.23 0.76 4.36
C GLU A 108 -15.09 0.09 3.32
N ARG A 109 -16.05 0.83 2.80
CA ARG A 109 -16.92 0.23 1.79
C ARG A 109 -16.17 -0.10 0.52
N ALA A 110 -15.26 0.74 0.12
CA ALA A 110 -14.49 0.50 -1.08
C ALA A 110 -13.67 -0.77 -0.96
N TRP A 111 -13.04 -0.96 0.17
CA TRP A 111 -12.22 -2.15 0.37
C TRP A 111 -13.06 -3.41 0.36
N TRP A 112 -14.17 -3.37 1.05
CA TRP A 112 -15.04 -4.54 1.10
C TRP A 112 -15.52 -4.94 -0.27
N ARG A 113 -15.87 -3.97 -1.09
CA ARG A 113 -16.41 -4.27 -2.39
C ARG A 113 -15.39 -4.83 -3.34
N ASN A 114 -14.16 -4.50 -3.18
CA ASN A 114 -13.12 -4.97 -4.09
C ASN A 114 -12.58 -6.33 -3.71
N THR A 115 -13.09 -6.88 -2.66
CA THR A 115 -12.67 -8.19 -2.24
C THR A 115 -13.80 -9.19 -2.38
#